data_0f56f7ecdceeb58dfb1679467a54ab58
#
_entry.id   0f56f7ecdceeb58dfb1679467a54ab58
#
_cell.length_a   1.000
_cell.length_b   1.000
_cell.length_c   1.000
_cell.angle_alpha   90.00
_cell.angle_beta   90.00
_cell.angle_gamma   90.00
#
_symmetry.space_group_name_H-M   'P 1'
#
loop_
_entity.id
_entity.type
_entity.pdbx_description
1 polymer ?
#
loop_
_entity_poly.entity_id
_entity_poly.type
_entity_poly.pdbx_seq_one_letter_code
_entity_poly.pdbx_strand_id
1 'polypeptide(L)'
;MLSRDKTDGRNSQVVGLLDIGTSKVACIIAALDPPERQGEGRRIRVLGVGHLRSRGLKAGVITDLAEAEATVRAAIAQAERTARLTLEEVFVSVSCGRLQSSNFSASVSSSSATWNCPRS
;
A
#
# COMPACT_ATOMS: atom_id res chain seq x y z
N MET A 1 -7.85 3.01 -9.46
CA MET A 1 -7.37 2.70 -10.83
C MET A 1 -6.00 2.08 -10.69
N LEU A 2 -5.82 0.90 -11.19
CA LEU A 2 -4.58 0.15 -11.02
C LEU A 2 -3.58 0.56 -12.11
N SER A 3 -2.36 0.92 -11.72
CA SER A 3 -1.32 1.33 -12.67
C SER A 3 -0.93 0.13 -13.55
N ARG A 4 -0.79 0.34 -14.86
CA ARG A 4 -0.34 -0.68 -15.80
C ARG A 4 1.17 -0.59 -15.95
N ASP A 5 1.85 -1.68 -15.62
CA ASP A 5 3.28 -1.79 -15.94
C ASP A 5 3.46 -2.02 -17.44
N LYS A 6 4.11 -1.05 -18.10
CA LYS A 6 4.41 -1.10 -19.54
C LYS A 6 5.69 -1.87 -19.87
N THR A 7 6.41 -2.36 -18.86
CA THR A 7 7.77 -2.84 -19.04
C THR A 7 7.89 -4.29 -19.54
N ASP A 8 6.82 -5.08 -19.56
CA ASP A 8 6.93 -6.50 -19.86
C ASP A 8 6.03 -7.00 -21.02
N GLY A 9 5.48 -6.13 -21.85
CA GLY A 9 4.65 -6.52 -23.01
C GLY A 9 3.42 -7.37 -22.66
N ARG A 10 3.27 -7.75 -21.40
CA ARG A 10 2.13 -8.44 -20.81
C ARG A 10 1.21 -7.39 -20.19
N ASN A 11 -0.07 -7.56 -20.31
CA ASN A 11 -1.09 -6.69 -19.73
C ASN A 11 -1.17 -6.92 -18.19
N SER A 12 -0.04 -6.77 -17.53
CA SER A 12 0.11 -6.94 -16.08
C SER A 12 -0.39 -5.70 -15.35
N GLN A 13 -1.01 -5.90 -14.21
CA GLN A 13 -1.56 -4.85 -13.38
C GLN A 13 -0.70 -4.74 -12.11
N VAL A 14 -0.14 -3.55 -11.84
CA VAL A 14 0.67 -3.33 -10.64
C VAL A 14 -0.23 -2.92 -9.48
N VAL A 15 -0.01 -3.54 -8.32
CA VAL A 15 -0.74 -3.27 -7.06
C VAL A 15 0.26 -2.98 -5.97
N GLY A 16 0.01 -1.93 -5.20
CA GLY A 16 0.66 -1.67 -3.93
C GLY A 16 -0.20 -2.13 -2.75
N LEU A 17 0.39 -2.85 -1.82
CA LEU A 17 -0.24 -3.30 -0.59
C LEU A 17 0.55 -2.75 0.59
N LEU A 18 -0.10 -2.04 1.49
CA LEU A 18 0.49 -1.49 2.71
C LEU A 18 -0.20 -2.09 3.93
N ASP A 19 0.54 -2.77 4.77
CA ASP A 19 0.07 -3.29 6.05
C ASP A 19 0.67 -2.49 7.19
N ILE A 20 -0.18 -1.82 7.96
CA ILE A 20 0.20 -1.01 9.11
C ILE A 20 -0.17 -1.76 10.36
N GLY A 21 0.83 -2.39 10.98
CA GLY A 21 0.68 -3.12 12.22
C GLY A 21 1.35 -2.43 13.40
N THR A 22 1.04 -2.89 14.62
CA THR A 22 1.61 -2.36 15.86
C THR A 22 3.12 -2.60 15.96
N SER A 23 3.61 -3.73 15.47
CA SER A 23 5.01 -4.13 15.55
C SER A 23 5.81 -3.82 14.29
N LYS A 24 5.16 -3.82 13.14
CA LYS A 24 5.79 -3.64 11.82
C LYS A 24 4.87 -2.96 10.83
N VAL A 25 5.49 -2.26 9.89
CA VAL A 25 4.88 -1.73 8.68
C VAL A 25 5.51 -2.44 7.49
N ALA A 26 4.70 -3.00 6.62
CA ALA A 26 5.16 -3.66 5.42
C ALA A 26 4.47 -3.08 4.18
N CYS A 27 5.24 -2.86 3.13
CA CYS A 27 4.75 -2.50 1.81
C CYS A 27 5.18 -3.55 0.79
N ILE A 28 4.24 -4.08 0.02
CA ILE A 28 4.51 -5.05 -1.03
C ILE A 28 4.01 -4.47 -2.35
N ILE A 29 4.86 -4.49 -3.36
CA ILE A 29 4.50 -4.15 -4.72
C ILE A 29 4.48 -5.44 -5.54
N ALA A 30 3.36 -5.72 -6.17
CA ALA A 30 3.18 -6.94 -6.95
C ALA A 30 2.57 -6.63 -8.32
N ALA A 31 2.95 -7.44 -9.30
CA ALA A 31 2.28 -7.51 -10.60
C ALA A 31 1.29 -8.67 -10.61
N LEU A 32 0.09 -8.39 -11.10
CA LEU A 32 -0.95 -9.36 -11.37
C LEU A 32 -0.91 -9.67 -12.86
N ASP A 33 -0.24 -10.76 -13.22
CA ASP A 33 -0.14 -11.19 -14.60
C ASP A 33 -1.46 -11.84 -15.05
N PRO A 34 -1.86 -11.69 -16.31
CA PRO A 34 -3.03 -12.36 -16.82
C PRO A 34 -2.85 -13.88 -16.82
N PRO A 35 -3.92 -14.67 -16.74
CA PRO A 35 -3.83 -16.12 -16.81
C PRO A 35 -3.26 -16.55 -18.17
N GLU A 36 -2.41 -17.57 -18.17
CA GLU A 36 -1.86 -18.14 -19.42
C GLU A 36 -2.88 -18.99 -20.16
N ARG A 37 -3.83 -19.58 -19.43
CA ARG A 37 -4.90 -20.42 -20.00
C ARG A 37 -6.26 -20.00 -19.46
N GLN A 38 -7.29 -20.20 -20.26
CA GLN A 38 -8.65 -19.94 -19.87
C GLN A 38 -9.05 -20.84 -18.68
N GLY A 39 -9.52 -20.23 -17.58
CA GLY A 39 -9.87 -20.95 -16.33
C GLY A 39 -8.77 -20.98 -15.27
N GLU A 40 -7.55 -20.52 -15.57
CA GLU A 40 -6.49 -20.36 -14.57
C GLU A 40 -6.64 -19.01 -13.84
N GLY A 41 -6.22 -18.97 -12.57
CA GLY A 41 -6.12 -17.73 -11.81
C GLY A 41 -4.99 -16.83 -12.31
N ARG A 42 -5.04 -15.55 -11.95
CA ARG A 42 -3.93 -14.61 -12.20
C ARG A 42 -2.70 -15.04 -11.42
N ARG A 43 -1.54 -14.93 -12.05
CA ARG A 43 -0.26 -15.14 -11.37
C ARG A 43 0.15 -13.86 -10.66
N ILE A 44 0.59 -13.99 -9.40
CA ILE A 44 1.10 -12.87 -8.61
C ILE A 44 2.62 -12.93 -8.63
N ARG A 45 3.25 -11.83 -9.03
CA ARG A 45 4.70 -11.69 -9.05
C ARG A 45 5.10 -10.50 -8.18
N VAL A 46 5.84 -10.75 -7.10
CA VAL A 46 6.33 -9.70 -6.21
C VAL A 46 7.47 -8.94 -6.90
N LEU A 47 7.32 -7.63 -7.00
CA LEU A 47 8.28 -6.72 -7.63
C LEU A 47 9.18 -6.03 -6.60
N GLY A 48 8.63 -5.69 -5.44
CA GLY A 48 9.38 -5.03 -4.39
C GLY A 48 8.73 -5.19 -3.03
N VAL A 49 9.56 -5.15 -1.98
CA VAL A 49 9.12 -5.25 -0.59
C VAL A 49 9.85 -4.19 0.23
N GLY A 50 9.10 -3.49 1.07
CA GLY A 50 9.59 -2.65 2.13
C GLY A 50 9.06 -3.17 3.47
N HIS A 51 9.93 -3.29 4.46
CA HIS A 51 9.55 -3.81 5.76
C HIS A 51 10.35 -3.11 6.85
N LEU A 52 9.65 -2.45 7.77
CA LEU A 52 10.24 -1.69 8.87
C LEU A 52 9.53 -2.00 10.18
N ARG A 53 10.27 -1.85 11.27
CA ARG A 53 9.67 -1.86 12.60
C ARG A 53 8.74 -0.66 12.75
N SER A 54 7.53 -0.90 13.24
CA SER A 54 6.57 0.16 13.49
C SER A 54 7.06 1.11 14.58
N ARG A 55 6.94 2.40 14.34
CA ARG A 55 7.22 3.46 15.29
C ARG A 55 6.01 4.39 15.39
N GLY A 56 5.83 5.02 16.54
CA GLY A 56 4.70 5.91 16.78
C GLY A 56 3.36 5.18 16.98
N LEU A 57 3.37 3.83 17.07
CA LEU A 57 2.20 3.02 17.40
C LEU A 57 2.50 2.15 18.61
N LYS A 58 1.55 2.09 19.56
CA LYS A 58 1.59 1.19 20.73
C LYS A 58 0.22 0.59 20.93
N ALA A 59 0.15 -0.73 21.06
CA ALA A 59 -1.09 -1.48 21.30
C ALA A 59 -2.26 -1.08 20.36
N GLY A 60 -1.94 -0.78 19.09
CA GLY A 60 -2.92 -0.36 18.10
C GLY A 60 -3.36 1.11 18.20
N VAL A 61 -2.69 1.91 18.99
CA VAL A 61 -2.94 3.35 19.12
C VAL A 61 -1.78 4.14 18.56
N ILE A 62 -2.09 5.18 17.79
CA ILE A 62 -1.08 6.13 17.31
C ILE A 62 -0.68 7.01 18.50
N THR A 63 0.57 6.89 18.95
CA THR A 63 1.14 7.67 20.03
C THR A 63 1.97 8.85 19.51
N ASP A 64 2.50 8.72 18.30
CA ASP A 64 3.23 9.77 17.58
C ASP A 64 2.92 9.67 16.09
N LEU A 65 2.15 10.62 15.59
CA LEU A 65 1.72 10.64 14.20
C LEU A 65 2.89 10.90 13.24
N ALA A 66 3.82 11.77 13.63
CA ALA A 66 4.96 12.10 12.76
C ALA A 66 5.91 10.91 12.59
N GLU A 67 6.17 10.15 13.67
CA GLU A 67 6.96 8.91 13.59
C GLU A 67 6.24 7.82 12.79
N ALA A 68 4.93 7.68 12.99
CA ALA A 68 4.13 6.70 12.23
C ALA A 68 4.14 7.02 10.74
N GLU A 69 3.94 8.29 10.37
CA GLU A 69 4.00 8.74 8.98
C GLU A 69 5.38 8.51 8.36
N ALA A 70 6.44 8.87 9.06
CA ALA A 70 7.81 8.67 8.59
C ALA A 70 8.12 7.18 8.35
N THR A 71 7.64 6.30 9.23
CA THR A 71 7.81 4.85 9.09
C THR A 71 7.05 4.32 7.85
N VAL A 72 5.81 4.74 7.64
CA VAL A 72 5.02 4.37 6.47
C VAL A 72 5.69 4.83 5.18
N ARG A 73 6.12 6.10 5.11
CA ARG A 73 6.82 6.63 3.95
C ARG A 73 8.12 5.88 3.65
N ALA A 74 8.87 5.54 4.68
CA ALA A 74 10.12 4.78 4.52
C ALA A 74 9.87 3.35 4.01
N ALA A 75 8.82 2.68 4.48
CA ALA A 75 8.45 1.34 3.99
C ALA A 75 8.05 1.37 2.51
N ILE A 76 7.24 2.35 2.11
CA ILE A 76 6.85 2.55 0.72
C ILE A 76 8.07 2.84 -0.15
N ALA A 77 8.91 3.78 0.27
CA ALA A 77 10.14 4.15 -0.49
C ALA A 77 11.10 2.96 -0.64
N GLN A 78 11.19 2.08 0.35
CA GLN A 78 11.99 0.86 0.25
C GLN A 78 11.43 -0.11 -0.80
N ALA A 79 10.11 -0.32 -0.80
CA ALA A 79 9.44 -1.17 -1.78
C ALA A 79 9.58 -0.62 -3.20
N GLU A 80 9.39 0.68 -3.38
CA GLU A 80 9.52 1.36 -4.68
C GLU A 80 10.94 1.28 -5.25
N ARG A 81 11.96 1.47 -4.40
CA ARG A 81 13.36 1.29 -4.83
C ARG A 81 13.64 -0.12 -5.29
N THR A 82 13.13 -1.13 -4.59
CA THR A 82 13.32 -2.53 -4.95
C THR A 82 12.57 -2.87 -6.24
N ALA A 83 11.35 -2.39 -6.39
CA ALA A 83 10.52 -2.58 -7.58
C ALA A 83 10.96 -1.72 -8.78
N ARG A 84 11.74 -0.66 -8.54
CA ARG A 84 12.14 0.35 -9.55
C ARG A 84 10.96 1.04 -10.21
N LEU A 85 9.93 1.31 -9.43
CA LEU A 85 8.74 2.03 -9.88
C LEU A 85 8.18 2.87 -8.73
N THR A 86 7.34 3.84 -9.07
CA THR A 86 6.63 4.69 -8.11
C THR A 86 5.17 4.25 -8.05
N LEU A 87 4.64 4.11 -6.83
CA LEU A 87 3.23 3.80 -6.61
C LEU A 87 2.38 5.07 -6.68
N GLU A 88 1.31 5.01 -7.42
CA GLU A 88 0.28 6.05 -7.43
C GLU A 88 -0.83 5.77 -6.42
N GLU A 89 -1.11 4.49 -6.19
CA GLU A 89 -2.17 4.01 -5.30
C GLU A 89 -1.70 2.81 -4.49
N VAL A 90 -2.18 2.70 -3.26
CA VAL A 90 -1.95 1.54 -2.40
C VAL A 90 -3.25 1.08 -1.75
N PHE A 91 -3.40 -0.23 -1.59
CA PHE A 91 -4.40 -0.81 -0.70
C PHE A 91 -3.81 -0.87 0.70
N VAL A 92 -4.52 -0.32 1.68
CA VAL A 92 -4.06 -0.24 3.06
C VAL A 92 -4.83 -1.23 3.92
N SER A 93 -4.10 -2.09 4.63
CA SER A 93 -4.58 -2.91 5.72
C SER A 93 -4.09 -2.31 7.04
N VAL A 94 -4.98 -2.11 7.98
CA VAL A 94 -4.64 -1.58 9.31
C VAL A 94 -5.00 -2.64 10.34
N SER A 95 -3.98 -3.24 10.94
CA SER A 95 -4.13 -4.25 12.00
C SER A 95 -3.88 -3.60 13.36
N CYS A 96 -4.72 -2.65 13.73
CA CYS A 96 -4.60 -1.94 14.99
C CYS A 96 -5.76 -2.28 15.91
N GLY A 97 -5.48 -2.72 17.13
CA GLY A 97 -6.30 -2.76 18.32
C GLY A 97 -7.82 -2.89 18.13
N ARG A 98 -8.59 -2.12 18.84
CA ARG A 98 -10.05 -2.12 18.73
C ARG A 98 -10.48 -1.34 17.48
N LEU A 99 -10.80 -2.06 16.42
CA LEU A 99 -11.39 -1.48 15.22
C LEU A 99 -12.81 -1.03 15.56
N GLN A 100 -13.01 0.29 15.66
CA GLN A 100 -14.34 0.88 15.57
C GLN A 100 -14.52 1.35 14.13
N SER A 101 -15.54 0.85 13.47
CA SER A 101 -15.93 1.35 12.15
C SER A 101 -16.69 2.64 12.31
N SER A 102 -16.13 3.73 11.86
CA SER A 102 -16.79 5.01 11.74
C SER A 102 -16.61 5.51 10.31
N ASN A 103 -17.71 5.83 9.64
CA ASN A 103 -17.66 6.37 8.29
C ASN A 103 -17.40 7.88 8.37
N PHE A 104 -16.19 8.27 8.01
CA PHE A 104 -15.84 9.68 7.83
C PHE A 104 -15.59 9.95 6.34
N SER A 105 -16.20 11.01 5.82
CA SER A 105 -15.83 11.59 4.54
C SER A 105 -14.96 12.81 4.82
N ALA A 106 -13.71 12.75 4.44
CA ALA A 106 -12.83 13.90 4.44
C ALA A 106 -12.22 14.08 3.07
N SER A 107 -12.30 15.26 2.51
CA SER A 107 -11.56 15.65 1.32
C SER A 107 -10.53 16.70 1.70
N VAL A 108 -9.28 16.46 1.37
CA VAL A 108 -8.19 17.41 1.52
C VAL A 108 -7.68 17.75 0.13
N SER A 109 -7.85 19.01 -0.25
CA SER A 109 -7.25 19.53 -1.47
C SER A 109 -5.91 20.15 -1.11
N SER A 110 -4.82 19.50 -1.52
CA SER A 110 -3.51 20.13 -1.55
C SER A 110 -3.26 20.68 -2.95
N SER A 111 -2.32 21.60 -3.09
CA SER A 111 -1.99 22.19 -4.38
C SER A 111 -1.50 21.19 -5.44
N SER A 112 -1.34 19.93 -5.09
CA SER A 112 -0.83 18.88 -5.97
C SER A 112 -1.57 17.54 -5.93
N ALA A 113 -2.51 17.30 -5.01
CA ALA A 113 -3.26 16.05 -4.95
C ALA A 113 -4.59 16.19 -4.23
N THR A 114 -5.62 15.55 -4.75
CA THR A 114 -6.91 15.35 -4.09
C THR A 114 -6.96 13.93 -3.54
N TRP A 115 -7.09 13.81 -2.23
CA TRP A 115 -7.24 12.51 -1.58
C TRP A 115 -8.73 12.24 -1.36
N ASN A 116 -9.26 11.21 -1.99
CA ASN A 116 -10.60 10.71 -1.74
C ASN A 116 -10.50 9.43 -0.91
N CYS A 117 -11.09 9.42 0.27
CA CYS A 117 -11.28 8.21 1.03
C CYS A 117 -12.55 7.50 0.52
N PRO A 118 -12.45 6.31 -0.10
CA PRO A 118 -13.63 5.58 -0.54
C PRO A 118 -14.45 5.16 0.69
N ARG A 119 -15.77 5.31 0.58
CA ARG A 119 -16.69 4.78 1.59
C ARG A 119 -16.58 3.25 1.59
N SER A 120 -16.34 2.71 2.73
CA SER A 120 -16.50 1.27 2.97
C SER A 120 -17.98 0.93 3.08
#